data_8daff3d651ad42f8534a63ea24be3a0d
#
_entry.id   8daff3d651ad42f8534a63ea24be3a0d
#
_cell.length_a   1.000
_cell.length_b   1.000
_cell.length_c   1.000
_cell.angle_alpha   90.00
_cell.angle_beta   90.00
_cell.angle_gamma   90.00
#
_symmetry.space_group_name_H-M   'P 1'
#
loop_
_entity.id
_entity.type
_entity.pdbx_description
1 polymer ?
#
loop_
_entity_poly.entity_id
_entity_poly.type
_entity_poly.pdbx_seq_one_letter_code
_entity_poly.pdbx_strand_id
1 'polypeptide(L)'
;VDLAKYIVHMPANETAVILFSGGTTGVTKGIQLSGMNFNALGLQTAAMCNSVVRHARMLAAMPIFHGFGLGVCIHTMLEVGGTSILVPQFNVKKYAELIKKEKPNYIAGVPTLFEAITRNPYLDGEKLDYLRGVFSGGDSLSVELKRRFDAFLEAHGATVHVREGYGTTECVTASCLTPYNQEREGSIGLPYPDTYYQICAVGTNDEVPYGELGEICL
;
A
#
# COMPACT_ATOMS: atom_id res chain seq x y z
N VAL A 1 12.80 -26.44 -16.49
CA VAL A 1 11.37 -26.35 -16.78
C VAL A 1 11.20 -25.42 -17.97
N ASP A 2 10.54 -25.90 -19.03
CA ASP A 2 10.21 -25.07 -20.19
C ASP A 2 9.01 -24.19 -19.85
N LEU A 3 9.29 -22.94 -19.44
CA LEU A 3 8.27 -22.00 -19.01
C LEU A 3 7.31 -21.59 -20.14
N ALA A 4 7.74 -21.70 -21.42
CA ALA A 4 6.90 -21.33 -22.56
C ALA A 4 5.59 -22.12 -22.64
N LYS A 5 5.58 -23.34 -22.10
CA LYS A 5 4.38 -24.20 -22.04
C LYS A 5 3.30 -23.72 -21.08
N TYR A 6 3.66 -22.80 -20.17
CA TYR A 6 2.75 -22.31 -19.11
C TYR A 6 2.38 -20.86 -19.30
N ILE A 7 2.93 -20.18 -20.32
CA ILE A 7 2.59 -18.80 -20.61
C ILE A 7 1.28 -18.78 -21.38
N VAL A 8 0.28 -18.15 -20.81
CA VAL A 8 -1.00 -17.87 -21.45
C VAL A 8 -1.04 -16.39 -21.80
N HIS A 9 -1.22 -16.05 -23.06
CA HIS A 9 -1.42 -14.67 -23.50
C HIS A 9 -2.90 -14.32 -23.33
N MET A 10 -3.20 -13.50 -22.35
CA MET A 10 -4.53 -12.93 -22.16
C MET A 10 -4.55 -11.47 -22.64
N PRO A 11 -5.65 -11.02 -23.27
CA PRO A 11 -5.84 -9.60 -23.56
C PRO A 11 -5.75 -8.77 -22.27
N ALA A 12 -5.08 -7.62 -22.34
CA ALA A 12 -4.79 -6.81 -21.16
C ALA A 12 -6.04 -6.33 -20.40
N ASN A 13 -7.17 -6.21 -21.12
CA ASN A 13 -8.45 -5.73 -20.57
C ASN A 13 -9.38 -6.88 -20.09
N GLU A 14 -9.00 -8.13 -20.27
CA GLU A 14 -9.79 -9.22 -19.72
C GLU A 14 -9.66 -9.31 -18.21
N THR A 15 -10.72 -9.77 -17.54
CA THR A 15 -10.73 -9.96 -16.10
C THR A 15 -9.70 -11.02 -15.69
N ALA A 16 -8.70 -10.57 -14.96
CA ALA A 16 -7.65 -11.44 -14.40
C ALA A 16 -7.95 -11.85 -12.96
N VAL A 17 -8.60 -10.98 -12.18
CA VAL A 17 -8.88 -11.19 -10.75
C VAL A 17 -10.24 -10.59 -10.41
N ILE A 18 -10.98 -11.25 -9.51
CA ILE A 18 -12.16 -10.68 -8.85
C ILE A 18 -11.83 -10.50 -7.38
N LEU A 19 -11.83 -9.26 -6.92
CA LEU A 19 -11.70 -8.93 -5.50
C LEU A 19 -13.03 -8.49 -4.92
N PHE A 20 -13.31 -8.90 -3.71
CA PHE A 20 -14.55 -8.55 -3.04
C PHE A 20 -14.37 -7.32 -2.16
N SER A 21 -15.20 -6.30 -2.37
CA SER A 21 -15.26 -5.12 -1.51
C SER A 21 -16.34 -5.29 -0.45
N GLY A 22 -16.03 -4.88 0.78
CA GLY A 22 -16.98 -4.90 1.89
C GLY A 22 -18.02 -3.77 1.88
N GLY A 23 -18.37 -3.23 0.74
CA GLY A 23 -19.28 -2.11 0.46
C GLY A 23 -19.90 -1.39 1.66
N THR A 24 -19.87 -0.07 1.69
CA THR A 24 -20.52 0.76 2.73
C THR A 24 -22.03 0.51 2.85
N THR A 25 -22.64 -0.12 1.85
CA THR A 25 -24.07 -0.49 1.77
C THR A 25 -24.40 -1.88 2.35
N GLY A 26 -23.40 -2.60 2.90
CA GLY A 26 -23.57 -3.94 3.47
C GLY A 26 -23.68 -5.08 2.45
N VAL A 27 -23.74 -4.78 1.16
CA VAL A 27 -23.71 -5.81 0.11
C VAL A 27 -22.31 -5.92 -0.44
N THR A 28 -21.72 -7.11 -0.33
CA THR A 28 -20.40 -7.42 -0.89
C THR A 28 -20.46 -7.39 -2.41
N LYS A 29 -19.57 -6.63 -3.04
CA LYS A 29 -19.45 -6.52 -4.50
C LYS A 29 -18.22 -7.25 -4.98
N GLY A 30 -18.33 -8.03 -6.05
CA GLY A 30 -17.20 -8.63 -6.77
C GLY A 30 -16.69 -7.66 -7.82
N ILE A 31 -15.54 -7.05 -7.58
CA ILE A 31 -14.90 -6.10 -8.48
C ILE A 31 -14.01 -6.85 -9.46
N GLN A 32 -14.32 -6.75 -10.75
CA GLN A 32 -13.54 -7.35 -11.83
C GLN A 32 -12.35 -6.46 -12.15
N LEU A 33 -11.16 -7.00 -12.07
CA LEU A 33 -9.92 -6.30 -12.31
C LEU A 33 -9.11 -7.01 -13.40
N SER A 34 -8.62 -6.25 -14.35
CA SER A 34 -7.82 -6.76 -15.47
C SER A 34 -6.33 -6.82 -15.13
N GLY A 35 -5.56 -7.52 -15.97
CA GLY A 35 -4.11 -7.48 -15.90
C GLY A 35 -3.56 -6.05 -16.04
N MET A 36 -4.20 -5.22 -16.87
CA MET A 36 -3.83 -3.80 -17.02
C MET A 36 -4.00 -3.01 -15.72
N ASN A 37 -5.08 -3.25 -14.96
CA ASN A 37 -5.29 -2.55 -13.68
C ASN A 37 -4.16 -2.85 -12.70
N PHE A 38 -3.73 -4.10 -12.60
CA PHE A 38 -2.63 -4.49 -11.72
C PHE A 38 -1.29 -3.91 -12.16
N ASN A 39 -0.98 -3.95 -13.47
CA ASN A 39 0.26 -3.38 -14.01
C ASN A 39 0.29 -1.86 -13.86
N ALA A 40 -0.83 -1.17 -14.12
CA ALA A 40 -0.94 0.27 -13.90
C ALA A 40 -0.68 0.62 -12.42
N LEU A 41 -1.31 -0.08 -11.47
CA LEU A 41 -1.05 0.10 -10.05
C LEU A 41 0.44 -0.06 -9.71
N GLY A 42 1.09 -1.11 -10.26
CA GLY A 42 2.51 -1.38 -10.01
C GLY A 42 3.40 -0.24 -10.48
N LEU A 43 3.22 0.21 -11.72
CA LEU A 43 3.99 1.31 -12.31
C LEU A 43 3.73 2.65 -11.59
N GLN A 44 2.48 2.95 -11.27
CA GLN A 44 2.08 4.15 -10.54
C GLN A 44 2.68 4.17 -9.11
N THR A 45 2.61 3.04 -8.41
CA THR A 45 3.23 2.90 -7.08
C THR A 45 4.75 3.09 -7.16
N ALA A 46 5.41 2.49 -8.15
CA ALA A 46 6.85 2.66 -8.36
C ALA A 46 7.22 4.11 -8.65
N ALA A 47 6.43 4.82 -9.48
CA ALA A 47 6.63 6.23 -9.78
C ALA A 47 6.53 7.11 -8.52
N MET A 48 5.54 6.84 -7.65
CA MET A 48 5.38 7.55 -6.39
C MET A 48 6.49 7.26 -5.37
N CYS A 49 7.26 6.19 -5.56
CA CYS A 49 8.37 5.84 -4.68
C CYS A 49 9.73 6.43 -5.11
N ASN A 50 9.77 7.30 -6.13
CA ASN A 50 10.96 7.99 -6.67
C ASN A 50 12.13 7.08 -7.07
N SER A 51 11.97 5.80 -6.97
CA SER A 51 12.95 4.84 -7.44
C SER A 51 12.30 3.50 -7.60
N VAL A 52 12.38 2.99 -8.78
CA VAL A 52 12.16 1.57 -8.98
C VAL A 52 13.26 0.85 -8.24
N VAL A 53 12.88 0.21 -7.20
CA VAL A 53 13.82 -0.49 -6.36
C VAL A 53 13.96 -1.90 -6.89
N ARG A 54 14.61 -2.00 -8.03
CA ARG A 54 15.05 -3.30 -8.55
C ARG A 54 15.74 -4.06 -7.42
N HIS A 55 15.38 -5.32 -7.26
CA HIS A 55 15.91 -6.20 -6.21
C HIS A 55 15.52 -5.79 -4.77
N ALA A 56 14.63 -4.82 -4.59
CA ALA A 56 14.10 -4.53 -3.28
C ALA A 56 13.24 -5.66 -2.74
N ARG A 57 13.13 -5.71 -1.44
CA ARG A 57 12.39 -6.73 -0.69
C ARG A 57 11.24 -6.08 0.06
N MET A 58 10.04 -6.58 -0.13
CA MET A 58 8.83 -6.17 0.58
C MET A 58 8.37 -7.27 1.53
N LEU A 59 8.10 -6.92 2.77
CA LEU A 59 7.48 -7.85 3.71
C LEU A 59 5.96 -7.79 3.54
N ALA A 60 5.41 -8.80 2.89
CA ALA A 60 4.00 -8.88 2.51
C ALA A 60 3.17 -9.56 3.60
N ALA A 61 2.74 -8.78 4.59
CA ALA A 61 1.89 -9.24 5.69
C ALA A 61 0.40 -8.97 5.49
N MET A 62 0.05 -8.17 4.47
CA MET A 62 -1.34 -7.86 4.16
C MET A 62 -2.02 -9.04 3.47
N PRO A 63 -3.33 -9.26 3.74
CA PRO A 63 -4.08 -10.37 3.17
C PRO A 63 -4.06 -10.36 1.64
N ILE A 64 -3.80 -11.51 1.03
CA ILE A 64 -3.74 -11.65 -0.44
C ILE A 64 -5.12 -11.59 -1.12
N PHE A 65 -6.20 -11.75 -0.36
CA PHE A 65 -7.57 -11.57 -0.87
C PHE A 65 -8.00 -10.09 -0.90
N HIS A 66 -7.13 -9.18 -0.48
CA HIS A 66 -7.30 -7.73 -0.55
C HIS A 66 -6.27 -7.12 -1.50
N GLY A 67 -6.68 -6.11 -2.27
CA GLY A 67 -5.80 -5.44 -3.24
C GLY A 67 -4.50 -4.91 -2.64
N PHE A 68 -4.50 -4.47 -1.37
CA PHE A 68 -3.28 -4.01 -0.70
C PHE A 68 -2.23 -5.12 -0.58
N GLY A 69 -2.63 -6.33 -0.20
CA GLY A 69 -1.71 -7.47 -0.16
C GLY A 69 -1.34 -7.95 -1.55
N LEU A 70 -2.32 -8.23 -2.40
CA LEU A 70 -2.08 -8.78 -3.73
C LEU A 70 -1.45 -7.77 -4.69
N GLY A 71 -1.98 -6.54 -4.74
CA GLY A 71 -1.53 -5.50 -5.68
C GLY A 71 -0.24 -4.85 -5.24
N VAL A 72 -0.22 -4.18 -4.06
CA VAL A 72 0.97 -3.42 -3.61
C VAL A 72 2.08 -4.34 -3.11
N CYS A 73 1.77 -5.30 -2.22
CA CYS A 73 2.84 -6.06 -1.57
C CYS A 73 3.41 -7.19 -2.46
N ILE A 74 2.64 -7.70 -3.42
CA ILE A 74 3.06 -8.82 -4.27
C ILE A 74 3.26 -8.37 -5.70
N HIS A 75 2.18 -7.97 -6.40
CA HIS A 75 2.24 -7.71 -7.84
C HIS A 75 3.21 -6.59 -8.20
N THR A 76 3.13 -5.44 -7.51
CA THR A 76 4.06 -4.31 -7.72
C THR A 76 5.53 -4.76 -7.59
N MET A 77 5.83 -5.58 -6.57
CA MET A 77 7.19 -6.04 -6.37
C MET A 77 7.67 -6.95 -7.50
N LEU A 78 6.81 -7.83 -8.00
CA LEU A 78 7.16 -8.71 -9.13
C LEU A 78 7.34 -7.92 -10.42
N GLU A 79 6.49 -6.94 -10.68
CA GLU A 79 6.56 -6.09 -11.87
C GLU A 79 7.86 -5.28 -11.93
N VAL A 80 8.32 -4.74 -10.81
CA VAL A 80 9.56 -3.96 -10.74
C VAL A 80 10.82 -4.83 -10.57
N GLY A 81 10.70 -6.16 -10.62
CA GLY A 81 11.83 -7.09 -10.43
C GLY A 81 12.34 -7.14 -8.99
N GLY A 82 11.48 -6.90 -8.02
CA GLY A 82 11.74 -7.02 -6.60
C GLY A 82 11.37 -8.42 -6.05
N THR A 83 11.38 -8.54 -4.74
CA THR A 83 11.03 -9.77 -4.01
C THR A 83 9.93 -9.50 -3.00
N SER A 84 8.86 -10.27 -3.05
CA SER A 84 7.82 -10.28 -2.04
C SER A 84 8.06 -11.42 -1.05
N ILE A 85 8.24 -11.09 0.23
CA ILE A 85 8.41 -12.03 1.33
C ILE A 85 7.04 -12.28 1.94
N LEU A 86 6.44 -13.42 1.63
CA LEU A 86 5.08 -13.74 2.06
C LEU A 86 5.03 -14.08 3.55
N VAL A 87 4.05 -13.49 4.24
CA VAL A 87 3.74 -13.77 5.65
C VAL A 87 2.34 -14.38 5.72
N PRO A 88 2.21 -15.72 5.64
CA PRO A 88 0.90 -16.37 5.52
C PRO A 88 -0.02 -16.15 6.72
N GLN A 89 0.56 -15.97 7.90
CA GLN A 89 -0.18 -15.72 9.13
C GLN A 89 0.52 -14.61 9.92
N PHE A 90 -0.21 -13.52 10.14
CA PHE A 90 0.30 -12.40 10.90
C PHE A 90 0.35 -12.72 12.40
N ASN A 91 1.52 -12.46 12.96
CA ASN A 91 1.77 -12.41 14.40
C ASN A 91 2.88 -11.37 14.64
N VAL A 92 2.69 -10.45 15.57
CA VAL A 92 3.61 -9.31 15.80
C VAL A 92 5.04 -9.77 16.08
N LYS A 93 5.23 -10.78 16.91
CA LYS A 93 6.56 -11.33 17.23
C LYS A 93 7.23 -11.89 15.99
N LYS A 94 6.52 -12.75 15.25
CA LYS A 94 7.03 -13.36 14.02
C LYS A 94 7.30 -12.31 12.94
N TYR A 95 6.48 -11.27 12.87
CA TYR A 95 6.69 -10.16 11.94
C TYR A 95 7.99 -9.41 12.27
N ALA A 96 8.23 -9.09 13.54
CA ALA A 96 9.48 -8.48 13.99
C ALA A 96 10.71 -9.39 13.76
N GLU A 97 10.58 -10.70 13.99
CA GLU A 97 11.63 -11.69 13.67
C GLU A 97 11.96 -11.69 12.17
N LEU A 98 10.95 -11.59 11.31
CA LEU A 98 11.14 -11.52 9.87
C LEU A 98 11.78 -10.18 9.44
N ILE A 99 11.40 -9.05 10.05
CA ILE A 99 12.07 -7.76 9.83
C ILE A 99 13.57 -7.90 10.11
N LYS A 100 13.95 -8.44 11.26
CA LYS A 100 15.36 -8.65 11.64
C LYS A 100 16.10 -9.57 10.69
N LYS A 101 15.48 -10.70 10.34
CA LYS A 101 16.11 -11.74 9.51
C LYS A 101 16.23 -11.32 8.06
N GLU A 102 15.15 -10.79 7.50
CA GLU A 102 15.03 -10.57 6.06
C GLU A 102 15.44 -9.16 5.63
N LYS A 103 15.51 -8.21 6.58
CA LYS A 103 15.87 -6.80 6.35
C LYS A 103 15.15 -6.22 5.12
N PRO A 104 13.81 -6.20 5.10
CA PRO A 104 13.06 -5.74 3.95
C PRO A 104 13.28 -4.25 3.71
N ASN A 105 13.30 -3.82 2.45
CA ASN A 105 13.39 -2.41 2.11
C ASN A 105 12.04 -1.71 2.28
N TYR A 106 10.96 -2.45 2.14
CA TYR A 106 9.60 -1.95 2.26
C TYR A 106 8.77 -2.77 3.23
N ILE A 107 7.98 -2.07 4.01
CA ILE A 107 6.91 -2.64 4.82
C ILE A 107 5.61 -1.89 4.56
N ALA A 108 4.51 -2.62 4.55
CA ALA A 108 3.19 -2.07 4.38
C ALA A 108 2.25 -2.65 5.44
N GLY A 109 1.34 -1.83 5.93
CA GLY A 109 0.43 -2.26 6.98
C GLY A 109 -0.76 -1.34 7.18
N VAL A 110 -1.67 -1.82 7.99
CA VAL A 110 -2.75 -1.01 8.55
C VAL A 110 -2.29 -0.36 9.85
N PRO A 111 -2.93 0.74 10.32
CA PRO A 111 -2.52 1.44 11.54
C PRO A 111 -2.34 0.55 12.77
N THR A 112 -3.21 -0.43 12.96
CA THR A 112 -3.12 -1.38 14.09
C THR A 112 -1.85 -2.23 14.08
N LEU A 113 -1.25 -2.51 12.90
CA LEU A 113 0.03 -3.19 12.79
C LEU A 113 1.15 -2.30 13.35
N PHE A 114 1.19 -1.04 12.99
CA PHE A 114 2.21 -0.09 13.46
C PHE A 114 2.08 0.15 14.97
N GLU A 115 0.86 0.26 15.47
CA GLU A 115 0.62 0.36 16.90
C GLU A 115 1.12 -0.89 17.64
N ALA A 116 0.86 -2.08 17.10
CA ALA A 116 1.34 -3.32 17.69
C ALA A 116 2.88 -3.43 17.70
N ILE A 117 3.55 -2.93 16.67
CA ILE A 117 5.03 -2.90 16.62
C ILE A 117 5.58 -1.96 17.70
N THR A 118 5.05 -0.74 17.82
CA THR A 118 5.55 0.25 18.79
C THR A 118 5.32 -0.14 20.27
N ARG A 119 4.30 -0.96 20.53
CA ARG A 119 3.96 -1.40 21.89
C ARG A 119 4.78 -2.62 22.37
N ASN A 120 5.57 -3.22 21.50
CA ASN A 120 6.27 -4.46 21.81
C ASN A 120 7.78 -4.29 21.63
N PRO A 121 8.61 -4.85 22.55
CA PRO A 121 10.05 -4.68 22.53
C PRO A 121 10.75 -5.60 21.53
N TYR A 122 10.02 -6.22 20.61
CA TYR A 122 10.59 -7.21 19.68
C TYR A 122 11.61 -6.64 18.71
N LEU A 123 11.60 -5.32 18.47
CA LEU A 123 12.57 -4.62 17.62
C LEU A 123 13.58 -3.79 18.42
N ASP A 124 13.58 -3.85 19.75
CA ASP A 124 14.53 -3.11 20.57
C ASP A 124 15.99 -3.45 20.18
N GLY A 125 16.80 -2.41 20.00
CA GLY A 125 18.18 -2.52 19.57
C GLY A 125 18.41 -2.87 18.10
N GLU A 126 17.36 -3.15 17.33
CA GLU A 126 17.48 -3.39 15.89
C GLU A 126 17.66 -2.08 15.14
N LYS A 127 18.53 -2.06 14.12
CA LYS A 127 18.66 -0.94 13.20
C LYS A 127 17.78 -1.15 12.00
N LEU A 128 16.95 -0.14 11.69
CA LEU A 128 16.02 -0.16 10.55
C LEU A 128 16.50 0.75 9.39
N ASP A 129 17.79 1.03 9.32
CA ASP A 129 18.44 1.88 8.31
C ASP A 129 18.35 1.33 6.88
N TYR A 130 18.01 0.08 6.73
CA TYR A 130 17.75 -0.58 5.45
C TYR A 130 16.35 -0.28 4.86
N LEU A 131 15.43 0.29 5.66
CA LEU A 131 14.10 0.66 5.17
C LEU A 131 14.20 1.84 4.19
N ARG A 132 13.46 1.73 3.10
CA ARG A 132 13.32 2.74 2.05
C ARG A 132 11.90 3.24 1.90
N GLY A 133 10.93 2.55 2.48
CA GLY A 133 9.55 2.99 2.52
C GLY A 133 8.70 2.19 3.50
N VAL A 134 7.78 2.93 4.12
CA VAL A 134 6.77 2.41 5.05
C VAL A 134 5.43 2.95 4.61
N PHE A 135 4.48 2.06 4.30
CA PHE A 135 3.19 2.43 3.74
C PHE A 135 2.05 2.07 4.70
N SER A 136 1.20 3.03 4.98
CA SER A 136 -0.05 2.84 5.71
C SER A 136 -1.24 3.00 4.77
N GLY A 137 -2.20 2.10 4.86
CA GLY A 137 -3.45 2.16 4.08
C GLY A 137 -4.49 1.22 4.63
N GLY A 138 -5.67 1.21 4.00
CA GLY A 138 -6.78 0.35 4.37
C GLY A 138 -7.57 0.79 5.59
N ASP A 139 -7.08 1.77 6.34
CA ASP A 139 -7.78 2.45 7.44
C ASP A 139 -7.14 3.81 7.68
N SER A 140 -7.84 4.70 8.38
CA SER A 140 -7.36 6.04 8.71
C SER A 140 -6.21 5.99 9.71
N LEU A 141 -5.09 6.59 9.37
CA LEU A 141 -3.93 6.73 10.24
C LEU A 141 -4.07 8.02 11.07
N SER A 142 -4.23 7.88 12.39
CA SER A 142 -4.27 9.08 13.24
C SER A 142 -2.91 9.79 13.23
N VAL A 143 -2.95 11.12 13.29
CA VAL A 143 -1.76 11.97 13.37
C VAL A 143 -0.85 11.56 14.54
N GLU A 144 -1.45 11.24 15.69
CA GLU A 144 -0.71 10.80 16.87
C GLU A 144 0.03 9.48 16.64
N LEU A 145 -0.64 8.48 16.05
CA LEU A 145 0.00 7.20 15.76
C LEU A 145 1.11 7.36 14.72
N LYS A 146 0.88 8.18 13.68
CA LYS A 146 1.91 8.47 12.69
C LYS A 146 3.15 9.08 13.35
N ARG A 147 3.00 10.15 14.13
CA ARG A 147 4.12 10.78 14.84
C ARG A 147 4.87 9.82 15.76
N ARG A 148 4.14 8.98 16.48
CA ARG A 148 4.74 7.96 17.37
C ARG A 148 5.52 6.92 16.60
N PHE A 149 4.99 6.45 15.46
CA PHE A 149 5.69 5.45 14.65
C PHE A 149 6.88 6.04 13.88
N ASP A 150 6.77 7.29 13.39
CA ASP A 150 7.91 8.00 12.78
C ASP A 150 9.05 8.19 13.78
N ALA A 151 8.74 8.60 15.02
CA ALA A 151 9.74 8.69 16.11
C ALA A 151 10.36 7.32 16.44
N PHE A 152 9.57 6.25 16.38
CA PHE A 152 10.08 4.89 16.55
C PHE A 152 11.05 4.53 15.41
N LEU A 153 10.72 4.80 14.16
CA LEU A 153 11.60 4.57 13.00
C LEU A 153 12.92 5.34 13.15
N GLU A 154 12.87 6.61 13.50
CA GLU A 154 14.04 7.46 13.73
C GLU A 154 14.93 6.92 14.86
N ALA A 155 14.34 6.54 15.99
CA ALA A 155 15.07 5.93 17.13
C ALA A 155 15.78 4.63 16.74
N HIS A 156 15.30 3.94 15.71
CA HIS A 156 15.93 2.73 15.15
C HIS A 156 16.83 3.03 13.93
N GLY A 157 17.13 4.28 13.66
CA GLY A 157 18.07 4.71 12.61
C GLY A 157 17.50 4.69 11.18
N ALA A 158 16.18 4.53 11.02
CA ALA A 158 15.54 4.70 9.72
C ALA A 158 15.50 6.18 9.31
N THR A 159 15.63 6.45 8.02
CA THR A 159 15.55 7.79 7.43
C THR A 159 14.25 8.04 6.69
N VAL A 160 13.29 7.14 6.82
CA VAL A 160 11.98 7.18 6.17
C VAL A 160 10.87 7.40 7.20
N HIS A 161 9.81 8.05 6.75
CA HIS A 161 8.58 8.24 7.51
C HIS A 161 7.45 7.40 6.94
N VAL A 162 6.39 7.18 7.73
CA VAL A 162 5.19 6.52 7.25
C VAL A 162 4.51 7.40 6.21
N ARG A 163 4.24 6.80 5.07
CA ARG A 163 3.48 7.43 3.99
C ARG A 163 2.09 6.83 3.95
N GLU A 164 1.09 7.68 4.06
CA GLU A 164 -0.31 7.26 4.01
C GLU A 164 -0.80 7.24 2.57
N GLY A 165 -1.54 6.20 2.22
CA GLY A 165 -2.22 6.06 0.95
C GLY A 165 -3.69 5.73 1.12
N TYR A 166 -4.49 6.14 0.14
CA TYR A 166 -5.91 5.86 0.07
C TYR A 166 -6.25 5.23 -1.28
N GLY A 167 -7.30 4.45 -1.30
CA GLY A 167 -7.88 3.88 -2.50
C GLY A 167 -9.02 2.93 -2.18
N THR A 168 -9.62 2.41 -3.23
CA THR A 168 -10.77 1.49 -3.17
C THR A 168 -10.46 0.22 -3.96
N THR A 169 -11.26 -0.81 -3.82
CA THR A 169 -11.09 -2.06 -4.56
C THR A 169 -11.22 -1.84 -6.07
N GLU A 170 -12.01 -0.84 -6.49
CA GLU A 170 -12.24 -0.49 -7.89
C GLU A 170 -10.97 0.02 -8.61
N CYS A 171 -10.01 0.60 -7.87
CA CYS A 171 -8.67 0.93 -8.37
C CYS A 171 -7.60 -0.08 -7.91
N VAL A 172 -7.97 -1.33 -7.77
CA VAL A 172 -7.22 -2.42 -7.16
C VAL A 172 -7.03 -2.21 -5.66
N THR A 173 -6.50 -1.05 -5.22
CA THR A 173 -6.32 -0.73 -3.80
C THR A 173 -5.87 0.71 -3.53
N ALA A 174 -4.97 1.26 -4.34
CA ALA A 174 -4.38 2.57 -4.08
C ALA A 174 -4.55 3.49 -5.27
N SER A 175 -4.99 4.71 -5.02
CA SER A 175 -5.15 5.77 -6.00
C SER A 175 -4.44 7.05 -5.61
N CYS A 176 -3.94 7.15 -4.37
CA CYS A 176 -3.07 8.23 -3.93
C CYS A 176 -2.06 7.76 -2.88
N LEU A 177 -1.02 8.55 -2.67
CA LEU A 177 0.01 8.32 -1.67
C LEU A 177 0.65 9.64 -1.25
N THR A 178 1.01 9.80 0.02
CA THR A 178 1.84 10.90 0.48
C THR A 178 3.15 10.94 -0.34
N PRO A 179 3.53 12.08 -0.94
CA PRO A 179 4.78 12.21 -1.69
C PRO A 179 6.02 11.96 -0.82
N TYR A 180 7.13 11.57 -1.46
CA TYR A 180 8.37 11.25 -0.75
C TYR A 180 8.98 12.46 -0.02
N ASN A 181 8.93 13.63 -0.64
CA ASN A 181 9.60 14.85 -0.14
C ASN A 181 8.63 15.93 0.35
N GLN A 182 7.35 15.63 0.39
CA GLN A 182 6.33 16.60 0.79
C GLN A 182 5.32 15.91 1.70
N GLU A 183 5.21 16.41 2.89
CA GLU A 183 4.28 15.89 3.88
C GLU A 183 3.34 16.99 4.34
N ARG A 184 2.07 16.67 4.40
CA ARG A 184 1.04 17.48 5.04
C ARG A 184 0.32 16.60 6.05
N GLU A 185 0.42 16.95 7.30
CA GLU A 185 -0.20 16.21 8.38
C GLU A 185 -1.72 16.04 8.18
N GLY A 186 -2.23 14.84 8.38
CA GLY A 186 -3.64 14.51 8.16
C GLY A 186 -4.07 14.39 6.70
N SER A 187 -3.12 14.43 5.74
CA SER A 187 -3.40 14.26 4.32
C SER A 187 -3.12 12.83 3.87
N ILE A 188 -4.00 12.29 3.05
CA ILE A 188 -3.82 11.00 2.37
C ILE A 188 -2.85 11.06 1.17
N GLY A 189 -2.33 12.25 0.84
CA GLY A 189 -1.34 12.46 -0.21
C GLY A 189 -1.89 13.02 -1.51
N LEU A 190 -1.18 12.76 -2.60
CA LEU A 190 -1.52 13.19 -3.97
C LEU A 190 -2.00 11.99 -4.78
N PRO A 191 -2.89 12.22 -5.76
CA PRO A 191 -3.29 11.18 -6.71
C PRO A 191 -2.08 10.54 -7.40
N TYR A 192 -2.20 9.28 -7.76
CA TYR A 192 -1.23 8.59 -8.57
C TYR A 192 -1.13 9.22 -9.97
N PRO A 193 -0.01 9.05 -10.69
CA PRO A 193 0.08 9.44 -12.11
C PRO A 193 -1.12 8.90 -12.89
N ASP A 194 -1.66 9.73 -13.80
CA ASP A 194 -2.85 9.43 -14.62
C ASP A 194 -4.13 9.12 -13.81
N THR A 195 -4.19 9.58 -12.56
CA THR A 195 -5.38 9.50 -11.70
C THR A 195 -5.89 10.90 -11.38
N TYR A 196 -7.16 11.13 -11.61
CA TYR A 196 -7.81 12.42 -11.38
C TYR A 196 -8.82 12.29 -10.25
N TYR A 197 -8.76 13.22 -9.31
CA TYR A 197 -9.72 13.34 -8.22
C TYR A 197 -10.60 14.55 -8.41
N GLN A 198 -11.87 14.34 -8.17
CA GLN A 198 -12.86 15.41 -8.00
C GLN A 198 -13.51 15.24 -6.63
N ILE A 199 -13.72 16.34 -5.91
CA ILE A 199 -14.47 16.32 -4.65
C ILE A 199 -15.85 16.84 -4.95
N CYS A 200 -16.85 15.98 -4.82
CA CYS A 200 -18.23 16.26 -5.19
C CYS A 200 -19.14 16.39 -3.97
N ALA A 201 -20.20 17.12 -4.08
CA ALA A 201 -21.27 17.09 -3.10
C ALA A 201 -21.85 15.68 -3.02
N VAL A 202 -22.06 15.19 -1.80
CA VAL A 202 -22.46 13.79 -1.55
C VAL A 202 -23.68 13.38 -2.37
N GLY A 203 -23.53 12.30 -3.13
CA GLY A 203 -24.57 11.74 -3.99
C GLY A 203 -24.81 12.50 -5.30
N THR A 204 -23.90 13.40 -5.69
CA THR A 204 -23.94 14.14 -6.95
C THR A 204 -22.61 14.07 -7.68
N ASN A 205 -22.54 14.64 -8.91
CA ASN A 205 -21.30 14.87 -9.63
C ASN A 205 -20.87 16.35 -9.62
N ASP A 206 -21.49 17.16 -8.76
CA ASP A 206 -21.21 18.58 -8.69
C ASP A 206 -19.97 18.81 -7.79
N GLU A 207 -18.94 19.39 -8.36
CA GLU A 207 -17.71 19.70 -7.63
C GLU A 207 -17.95 20.75 -6.55
N VAL A 208 -17.44 20.49 -5.35
CA VAL A 208 -17.50 21.47 -4.25
C VAL A 208 -16.28 22.40 -4.29
N PRO A 209 -16.41 23.65 -3.82
CA PRO A 209 -15.29 24.58 -3.70
C PRO A 209 -14.17 24.07 -2.80
N TYR A 210 -12.95 24.53 -3.05
CA TYR A 210 -11.80 24.20 -2.18
C TYR A 210 -12.04 24.59 -0.73
N GLY A 211 -11.80 23.63 0.18
CA GLY A 211 -12.00 23.80 1.61
C GLY A 211 -13.35 23.30 2.12
N GLU A 212 -14.24 22.91 1.23
CA GLU A 212 -15.50 22.27 1.60
C GLU A 212 -15.36 20.75 1.64
N LEU A 213 -16.20 20.11 2.44
CA LEU A 213 -16.25 18.65 2.56
C LEU A 213 -17.11 18.06 1.44
N GLY A 214 -16.63 16.96 0.86
CA GLY A 214 -17.37 16.24 -0.17
C GLY A 214 -16.94 14.79 -0.30
N GLU A 215 -17.48 14.11 -1.27
CA GLU A 215 -17.18 12.72 -1.65
C GLU A 215 -16.03 12.70 -2.67
N ILE A 216 -15.09 11.78 -2.50
CA ILE A 216 -13.99 11.59 -3.46
C ILE A 216 -14.54 10.82 -4.65
N CYS A 217 -14.51 11.46 -5.83
CA CYS A 217 -14.81 10.86 -7.12
C CYS A 217 -13.52 10.61 -7.90
N LEU A 218 -13.42 9.42 -8.50
CA LEU A 218 -12.28 8.92 -9.28
C LEU A 218 -12.71 8.66 -10.72
#